data_ef431019e484ab13e6d1e6b2cfad3d40
#
_entry.id   ef431019e484ab13e6d1e6b2cfad3d40
#
_cell.length_a   1.000
_cell.length_b   1.000
_cell.length_c   1.000
_cell.angle_alpha   90.00
_cell.angle_beta   90.00
_cell.angle_gamma   90.00
#
_symmetry.space_group_name_H-M   'P 1'
#
loop_
_entity.id
_entity.type
_entity.pdbx_description
1 polymer ?
#
loop_
_entity_poly.entity_id
_entity_poly.type
_entity_poly.pdbx_seq_one_letter_code
_entity_poly.pdbx_strand_id
1 'polypeptide(L)'
;MSDSDLRELLNRHFAVEQVDADVLQQMAGMVRDWLTPEGKSPYPVTPIDQLLPLFAELAPPPDGMAPARVLDELQRKLLPHTARLNHPKFIGHMTQALPWMTVLVEALTAALNQNQVKIETAYASTLVEKQVLGWMHRMVYRAPDALYTDAMRAKNHALGNIVNGGTMGNLTALAVALERALPGVRKHGIYAAMQQSGHRGLAVIASARAHYSLKKALGTLGLGEDALHRIPVDDDNRIDLAALEDTIAALKHDRIRIVAIVGIAGTTETGAIDPLAQLAAIAQREQAWFHVDAAWGGALLMAERFRPLYAGIEAADSVVIDGHKLFWVPMAQGMVLFRAPASLDLLKHNANYIIRSNSGDLGQTSLEGSRRFDALKLWVSFKLLGEDGYAALLGHAASLTTAMRELIAGQPDFELTSNSDNFILTYRYLPPALGQRLAQLLAAGRVDEATIVNRQVNELNARLQERQKANGHSFVSRTVLERAPFADGITVLRVVLSNVHTTPAHLREIVAEQRQLGATLEQPQP
;
A
#
# COMPACT_ATOMS: atom_id res chain seq x y z
N MET A 1 23.85 40.56 3.59
CA MET A 1 24.72 39.50 4.13
C MET A 1 26.13 39.75 3.62
N SER A 2 27.10 39.92 4.49
CA SER A 2 28.52 40.09 4.11
C SER A 2 29.14 38.74 3.74
N ASP A 3 30.32 38.76 3.09
CA ASP A 3 31.07 37.50 2.82
C ASP A 3 31.45 36.77 4.13
N SER A 4 31.62 37.49 5.20
CA SER A 4 31.85 36.92 6.55
C SER A 4 30.63 36.20 7.06
N ASP A 5 29.42 36.77 6.90
CA ASP A 5 28.17 36.17 7.36
C ASP A 5 27.85 34.90 6.55
N LEU A 6 28.14 34.93 5.24
CA LEU A 6 27.97 33.74 4.38
C LEU A 6 28.93 32.63 4.80
N ARG A 7 30.20 32.91 5.09
CA ARG A 7 31.16 31.90 5.57
C ARG A 7 30.75 31.31 6.90
N GLU A 8 30.24 32.12 7.82
CA GLU A 8 29.77 31.64 9.12
C GLU A 8 28.54 30.70 8.93
N LEU A 9 27.59 31.08 8.07
CA LEU A 9 26.42 30.25 7.73
C LEU A 9 26.84 28.91 7.11
N LEU A 10 27.78 28.92 6.15
CA LEU A 10 28.29 27.70 5.52
C LEU A 10 29.00 26.79 6.53
N ASN A 11 29.85 27.36 7.39
CA ASN A 11 30.52 26.59 8.45
C ASN A 11 29.53 25.98 9.42
N ARG A 12 28.50 26.72 9.82
CA ARG A 12 27.51 26.26 10.80
C ARG A 12 26.63 25.12 10.28
N HIS A 13 26.27 25.13 8.98
CA HIS A 13 25.25 24.22 8.46
C HIS A 13 25.78 23.21 7.43
N PHE A 14 26.95 23.41 6.84
CA PHE A 14 27.49 22.56 5.78
C PHE A 14 28.86 21.93 6.10
N ALA A 15 29.58 22.43 7.10
CA ALA A 15 30.85 21.82 7.52
C ALA A 15 30.58 20.68 8.50
N VAL A 16 30.83 19.43 8.05
CA VAL A 16 30.58 18.22 8.86
C VAL A 16 31.46 18.18 10.10
N GLU A 17 32.68 18.77 10.05
CA GLU A 17 33.63 18.86 11.16
C GLU A 17 33.12 19.71 12.33
N GLN A 18 32.11 20.52 12.09
CA GLN A 18 31.51 21.41 13.11
C GLN A 18 30.15 20.88 13.62
N VAL A 19 29.76 19.65 13.24
CA VAL A 19 28.57 19.03 13.79
C VAL A 19 28.75 18.77 15.27
N ASP A 20 27.85 19.34 16.06
CA ASP A 20 27.83 19.13 17.50
C ASP A 20 27.52 17.66 17.83
N ALA A 21 28.47 16.98 18.49
CA ALA A 21 28.33 15.59 18.88
C ALA A 21 27.12 15.34 19.78
N ASP A 22 26.74 16.30 20.62
CA ASP A 22 25.61 16.20 21.52
C ASP A 22 24.28 16.25 20.73
N VAL A 23 24.20 17.06 19.66
CA VAL A 23 23.05 17.12 18.75
C VAL A 23 22.87 15.79 18.01
N LEU A 24 23.96 15.19 17.53
CA LEU A 24 23.90 13.87 16.90
C LEU A 24 23.44 12.79 17.89
N GLN A 25 23.98 12.80 19.09
CA GLN A 25 23.61 11.85 20.13
C GLN A 25 22.14 12.01 20.55
N GLN A 26 21.67 13.24 20.67
CA GLN A 26 20.26 13.54 20.97
C GLN A 26 19.34 13.03 19.87
N MET A 27 19.65 13.29 18.60
CA MET A 27 18.87 12.78 17.46
C MET A 27 18.85 11.24 17.43
N ALA A 28 20.00 10.59 17.62
CA ALA A 28 20.09 9.14 17.69
C ALA A 28 19.27 8.57 18.87
N GLY A 29 19.28 9.26 20.01
CA GLY A 29 18.43 8.96 21.15
C GLY A 29 16.95 9.03 20.82
N MET A 30 16.50 10.10 20.18
CA MET A 30 15.11 10.27 19.74
C MET A 30 14.67 9.15 18.78
N VAL A 31 15.51 8.78 17.82
CA VAL A 31 15.23 7.67 16.89
C VAL A 31 15.12 6.34 17.64
N ARG A 32 16.08 6.03 18.52
CA ARG A 32 16.05 4.81 19.34
C ARG A 32 14.79 4.74 20.20
N ASP A 33 14.44 5.84 20.90
CA ASP A 33 13.27 5.91 21.76
C ASP A 33 11.97 5.80 20.96
N TRP A 34 11.96 6.27 19.71
CA TRP A 34 10.85 6.09 18.80
C TRP A 34 10.70 4.64 18.36
N LEU A 35 11.80 3.95 18.06
CA LEU A 35 11.81 2.54 17.67
C LEU A 35 11.46 1.59 18.83
N THR A 36 11.55 2.06 20.07
CA THR A 36 11.17 1.29 21.27
C THR A 36 9.67 1.48 21.56
N PRO A 37 8.83 0.45 21.38
CA PRO A 37 7.38 0.62 21.49
C PRO A 37 6.84 0.66 22.91
N GLU A 38 7.60 0.19 23.91
CA GLU A 38 7.15 -0.04 25.29
C GLU A 38 6.82 1.25 26.04
N GLY A 39 5.79 1.19 26.90
CA GLY A 39 5.42 2.28 27.82
C GLY A 39 4.81 3.52 27.16
N LYS A 40 4.39 3.45 25.91
CA LYS A 40 3.82 4.56 25.15
C LYS A 40 2.42 4.22 24.64
N SER A 41 1.62 5.26 24.33
CA SER A 41 0.33 5.09 23.67
C SER A 41 0.52 4.84 22.16
N PRO A 42 -0.22 3.89 21.54
CA PRO A 42 -0.18 3.68 20.10
C PRO A 42 -0.75 4.82 19.28
N TYR A 43 -1.68 5.60 19.86
CA TYR A 43 -2.35 6.68 19.15
C TYR A 43 -2.42 7.94 20.03
N PRO A 44 -2.18 9.14 19.48
CA PRO A 44 -2.27 10.38 20.23
C PRO A 44 -3.73 10.67 20.61
N VAL A 45 -3.94 11.05 21.87
CA VAL A 45 -5.30 11.34 22.40
C VAL A 45 -5.69 12.81 22.24
N THR A 46 -4.74 13.70 21.95
CA THR A 46 -5.00 15.13 21.74
C THR A 46 -5.75 15.33 20.42
N PRO A 47 -6.94 15.93 20.41
CA PRO A 47 -7.67 16.26 19.20
C PRO A 47 -6.86 17.15 18.25
N ILE A 48 -6.99 16.93 16.94
CA ILE A 48 -6.18 17.62 15.94
C ILE A 48 -6.35 19.15 15.98
N ASP A 49 -7.53 19.64 16.27
CA ASP A 49 -7.86 21.08 16.38
C ASP A 49 -7.12 21.76 17.55
N GLN A 50 -6.82 21.01 18.62
CA GLN A 50 -6.02 21.50 19.74
C GLN A 50 -4.52 21.55 19.42
N LEU A 51 -4.07 20.91 18.34
CA LEU A 51 -2.69 20.96 17.86
C LEU A 51 -2.44 22.16 16.93
N LEU A 52 -3.48 22.75 16.34
CA LEU A 52 -3.35 23.87 15.40
C LEU A 52 -2.48 25.02 15.92
N PRO A 53 -2.61 25.46 17.19
CA PRO A 53 -1.77 26.55 17.72
C PRO A 53 -0.27 26.22 17.77
N LEU A 54 0.10 24.93 17.85
CA LEU A 54 1.51 24.49 17.87
C LEU A 54 2.21 24.70 16.52
N PHE A 55 1.43 24.79 15.42
CA PHE A 55 1.89 24.87 14.04
C PHE A 55 1.28 26.07 13.30
N ALA A 56 0.94 27.14 14.03
CA ALA A 56 0.26 28.32 13.48
C ALA A 56 1.20 29.36 12.86
N GLU A 57 2.50 29.11 12.79
CA GLU A 57 3.45 30.02 12.15
C GLU A 57 3.19 30.09 10.64
N LEU A 58 2.88 31.29 10.13
CA LEU A 58 2.52 31.51 8.72
C LEU A 58 3.73 31.81 7.82
N ALA A 59 4.91 32.00 8.41
CA ALA A 59 6.14 32.27 7.69
C ALA A 59 7.32 31.57 8.40
N PRO A 60 8.38 31.20 7.67
CA PRO A 60 9.59 30.72 8.32
C PRO A 60 10.19 31.83 9.21
N PRO A 61 10.87 31.46 10.32
CA PRO A 61 11.51 32.47 11.15
C PRO A 61 12.54 33.27 10.35
N PRO A 62 12.64 34.59 10.54
CA PRO A 62 13.60 35.42 9.82
C PRO A 62 15.05 35.07 10.17
N ASP A 63 15.28 34.66 11.42
CA ASP A 63 16.56 34.18 11.92
C ASP A 63 16.51 32.67 12.13
N GLY A 64 17.58 31.96 11.73
CA GLY A 64 17.69 30.52 11.95
C GLY A 64 17.78 30.17 13.44
N MET A 65 17.33 28.97 13.78
CA MET A 65 17.39 28.44 15.14
C MET A 65 18.64 27.59 15.34
N ALA A 66 19.16 27.57 16.56
CA ALA A 66 20.21 26.62 16.94
C ALA A 66 19.67 25.17 16.84
N PRO A 67 20.46 24.20 16.34
CA PRO A 67 20.04 22.81 16.15
C PRO A 67 19.39 22.18 17.40
N ALA A 68 19.95 22.40 18.59
CA ALA A 68 19.39 21.90 19.85
C ALA A 68 17.96 22.42 20.12
N ARG A 69 17.65 23.67 19.76
CA ARG A 69 16.31 24.22 19.90
C ARG A 69 15.32 23.60 18.90
N VAL A 70 15.80 23.30 17.68
CA VAL A 70 14.98 22.57 16.68
C VAL A 70 14.62 21.18 17.20
N LEU A 71 15.62 20.45 17.78
CA LEU A 71 15.37 19.14 18.37
C LEU A 71 14.41 19.20 19.56
N ASP A 72 14.52 20.22 20.41
CA ASP A 72 13.59 20.44 21.53
C ASP A 72 12.16 20.71 21.03
N GLU A 73 11.99 21.48 19.94
CA GLU A 73 10.67 21.67 19.33
C GLU A 73 10.08 20.37 18.75
N LEU A 74 10.89 19.58 18.04
CA LEU A 74 10.47 18.26 17.55
C LEU A 74 10.00 17.37 18.71
N GLN A 75 10.76 17.35 19.80
CA GLN A 75 10.48 16.52 20.97
C GLN A 75 9.22 16.95 21.71
N ARG A 76 8.94 18.25 21.79
CA ARG A 76 7.77 18.79 22.50
C ARG A 76 6.53 18.94 21.63
N LYS A 77 6.69 19.42 20.37
CA LYS A 77 5.54 19.75 19.51
C LYS A 77 5.11 18.59 18.61
N LEU A 78 6.04 17.77 18.10
CA LEU A 78 5.75 16.77 17.09
C LEU A 78 5.61 15.35 17.66
N LEU A 79 6.65 14.84 18.31
CA LEU A 79 6.72 13.43 18.70
C LEU A 79 5.58 12.98 19.65
N PRO A 80 5.14 13.77 20.64
CA PRO A 80 4.04 13.36 21.53
C PRO A 80 2.70 13.21 20.82
N HIS A 81 2.54 13.86 19.66
CA HIS A 81 1.31 13.93 18.90
C HIS A 81 1.34 13.08 17.62
N THR A 82 2.38 12.27 17.44
CA THR A 82 2.53 11.37 16.28
C THR A 82 2.13 9.95 16.65
N ALA A 83 1.35 9.29 15.76
CA ALA A 83 0.93 7.90 15.95
C ALA A 83 2.14 6.94 15.92
N ARG A 84 2.22 6.02 16.90
CA ARG A 84 3.29 5.03 17.02
C ARG A 84 2.96 3.77 16.24
N LEU A 85 3.28 3.77 14.95
CA LEU A 85 2.97 2.68 14.03
C LEU A 85 3.68 1.36 14.41
N ASN A 86 4.79 1.44 15.15
CA ASN A 86 5.53 0.29 15.66
C ASN A 86 4.96 -0.30 16.96
N HIS A 87 3.97 0.35 17.58
CA HIS A 87 3.39 -0.12 18.83
C HIS A 87 2.63 -1.45 18.61
N PRO A 88 2.78 -2.48 19.48
CA PRO A 88 2.17 -3.81 19.27
C PRO A 88 0.64 -3.82 19.22
N LYS A 89 -0.03 -2.81 19.75
CA LYS A 89 -1.50 -2.64 19.68
C LYS A 89 -1.94 -1.66 18.59
N PHE A 90 -1.03 -1.21 17.70
CA PHE A 90 -1.38 -0.47 16.49
C PHE A 90 -1.48 -1.46 15.33
N ILE A 91 -2.67 -1.99 15.09
CA ILE A 91 -2.93 -3.05 14.10
C ILE A 91 -4.00 -2.65 13.08
N GLY A 92 -4.29 -1.35 12.94
CA GLY A 92 -5.35 -0.85 12.04
C GLY A 92 -4.88 -0.52 10.62
N HIS A 93 -3.58 -0.37 10.37
CA HIS A 93 -3.03 0.02 9.08
C HIS A 93 -1.91 -0.89 8.59
N MET A 94 -1.58 -0.77 7.30
CA MET A 94 -0.56 -1.57 6.61
C MET A 94 0.89 -1.08 6.86
N THR A 95 1.06 -0.04 7.67
CA THR A 95 2.36 0.48 8.14
C THR A 95 2.64 -0.04 9.54
N GLN A 96 3.89 -0.40 9.82
CA GLN A 96 4.25 -1.19 11.00
C GLN A 96 5.68 -0.92 11.47
N ALA A 97 6.13 -1.69 12.47
CA ALA A 97 7.51 -1.67 12.93
C ALA A 97 8.50 -1.96 11.80
N LEU A 98 9.65 -1.32 11.85
CA LEU A 98 10.71 -1.42 10.85
C LEU A 98 11.95 -2.08 11.47
N PRO A 99 12.72 -2.87 10.70
CA PRO A 99 14.06 -3.27 11.12
C PRO A 99 14.92 -2.02 11.35
N TRP A 100 15.56 -1.90 12.50
CA TRP A 100 16.32 -0.70 12.89
C TRP A 100 17.40 -0.30 11.86
N MET A 101 18.04 -1.28 11.22
CA MET A 101 19.07 -1.02 10.20
C MET A 101 18.47 -0.32 8.97
N THR A 102 17.23 -0.60 8.58
CA THR A 102 16.60 0.08 7.43
C THR A 102 16.35 1.56 7.70
N VAL A 103 16.16 1.94 8.97
CA VAL A 103 16.07 3.35 9.40
C VAL A 103 17.40 4.05 9.26
N LEU A 104 18.52 3.40 9.65
CA LEU A 104 19.87 3.95 9.45
C LEU A 104 20.24 4.06 7.98
N VAL A 105 19.83 3.08 7.17
CA VAL A 105 20.02 3.11 5.71
C VAL A 105 19.21 4.25 5.06
N GLU A 106 18.09 4.61 5.62
CA GLU A 106 17.32 5.78 5.17
C GLU A 106 18.11 7.08 5.35
N ALA A 107 18.80 7.24 6.48
CA ALA A 107 19.71 8.36 6.71
C ALA A 107 20.89 8.35 5.71
N LEU A 108 21.48 7.18 5.45
CA LEU A 108 22.52 7.03 4.42
C LEU A 108 22.00 7.37 3.03
N THR A 109 20.79 6.92 2.67
CA THR A 109 20.17 7.24 1.39
C THR A 109 20.00 8.76 1.21
N ALA A 110 19.62 9.47 2.27
CA ALA A 110 19.54 10.92 2.28
C ALA A 110 20.91 11.57 2.09
N ALA A 111 21.94 11.09 2.78
CA ALA A 111 23.31 11.61 2.70
C ALA A 111 23.94 11.39 1.31
N LEU A 112 23.70 10.23 0.69
CA LEU A 112 24.16 9.93 -0.66
C LEU A 112 23.51 10.83 -1.71
N ASN A 113 22.26 11.23 -1.50
CA ASN A 113 21.48 12.16 -2.33
C ASN A 113 21.52 11.85 -3.83
N GLN A 114 21.50 10.56 -4.19
CA GLN A 114 21.59 10.12 -5.58
C GLN A 114 20.26 10.33 -6.33
N ASN A 115 20.34 10.81 -7.57
CA ASN A 115 19.17 10.96 -8.45
C ASN A 115 19.15 9.84 -9.50
N GLN A 116 18.22 8.89 -9.36
CA GLN A 116 18.10 7.70 -10.20
C GLN A 116 17.60 7.98 -11.63
N VAL A 117 17.30 9.22 -11.97
CA VAL A 117 16.87 9.57 -13.34
C VAL A 117 17.99 9.37 -14.35
N LYS A 118 19.25 9.58 -13.93
CA LYS A 118 20.42 9.61 -14.81
C LYS A 118 21.61 8.86 -14.22
N ILE A 119 22.26 8.03 -15.02
CA ILE A 119 23.41 7.24 -14.61
C ILE A 119 24.58 8.11 -14.09
N GLU A 120 24.76 9.33 -14.63
CA GLU A 120 25.82 10.25 -14.18
C GLU A 120 25.62 10.72 -12.72
N THR A 121 24.37 10.76 -12.24
CA THR A 121 24.01 11.17 -10.87
C THR A 121 23.63 9.99 -9.97
N ALA A 122 23.62 8.77 -10.51
CA ALA A 122 23.26 7.54 -9.79
C ALA A 122 24.36 6.49 -9.80
N TYR A 123 25.13 6.41 -10.87
CA TYR A 123 26.26 5.50 -11.09
C TYR A 123 26.02 4.08 -10.54
N ALA A 124 26.76 3.66 -9.47
CA ALA A 124 26.61 2.35 -8.87
C ALA A 124 25.18 2.08 -8.33
N SER A 125 24.48 3.11 -7.89
CA SER A 125 23.10 2.97 -7.39
C SER A 125 22.11 2.54 -8.47
N THR A 126 22.38 2.85 -9.75
CA THR A 126 21.64 2.30 -10.90
C THR A 126 21.72 0.77 -10.95
N LEU A 127 22.90 0.20 -10.67
CA LEU A 127 23.10 -1.26 -10.67
C LEU A 127 22.38 -1.92 -9.48
N VAL A 128 22.39 -1.28 -8.33
CA VAL A 128 21.64 -1.76 -7.16
C VAL A 128 20.13 -1.74 -7.45
N GLU A 129 19.60 -0.69 -8.07
CA GLU A 129 18.19 -0.64 -8.46
C GLU A 129 17.84 -1.76 -9.46
N LYS A 130 18.66 -1.97 -10.48
CA LYS A 130 18.47 -3.08 -11.43
C LYS A 130 18.53 -4.45 -10.77
N GLN A 131 19.42 -4.64 -9.80
CA GLN A 131 19.55 -5.89 -9.07
C GLN A 131 18.30 -6.15 -8.21
N VAL A 132 17.80 -5.16 -7.49
CA VAL A 132 16.56 -5.27 -6.70
C VAL A 132 15.38 -5.61 -7.60
N LEU A 133 15.23 -4.89 -8.71
CA LEU A 133 14.18 -5.19 -9.69
C LEU A 133 14.32 -6.61 -10.26
N GLY A 134 15.55 -7.08 -10.49
CA GLY A 134 15.83 -8.45 -10.93
C GLY A 134 15.38 -9.49 -9.89
N TRP A 135 15.70 -9.30 -8.61
CA TRP A 135 15.27 -10.20 -7.53
C TRP A 135 13.75 -10.25 -7.42
N MET A 136 13.11 -9.10 -7.43
CA MET A 136 11.65 -8.99 -7.33
C MET A 136 10.94 -9.58 -8.54
N HIS A 137 11.49 -9.36 -9.76
CA HIS A 137 10.95 -9.95 -10.98
C HIS A 137 11.09 -11.49 -10.94
N ARG A 138 12.24 -12.02 -10.48
CA ARG A 138 12.44 -13.46 -10.33
C ARG A 138 11.45 -14.06 -9.34
N MET A 139 11.20 -13.38 -8.23
CA MET A 139 10.22 -13.83 -7.24
C MET A 139 8.81 -13.98 -7.85
N VAL A 140 8.42 -13.08 -8.74
CA VAL A 140 7.10 -13.11 -9.41
C VAL A 140 7.09 -14.12 -10.57
N TYR A 141 8.00 -13.94 -11.55
CA TYR A 141 7.89 -14.58 -12.87
C TYR A 141 8.70 -15.86 -13.03
N ARG A 142 9.72 -16.09 -12.17
CA ARG A 142 10.61 -17.28 -12.25
C ARG A 142 11.14 -17.55 -13.67
N ALA A 143 11.46 -16.48 -14.40
CA ALA A 143 11.97 -16.58 -15.76
C ALA A 143 13.36 -17.23 -15.80
N PRO A 144 13.84 -17.71 -16.97
CA PRO A 144 15.17 -18.29 -17.12
C PRO A 144 16.29 -17.31 -16.72
N ASP A 145 17.40 -17.82 -16.18
CA ASP A 145 18.55 -17.04 -15.71
C ASP A 145 19.15 -16.11 -16.77
N ALA A 146 19.08 -16.51 -18.04
CA ALA A 146 19.53 -15.69 -19.16
C ALA A 146 18.85 -14.32 -19.19
N LEU A 147 17.52 -14.25 -18.93
CA LEU A 147 16.79 -12.97 -18.87
C LEU A 147 17.40 -12.02 -17.84
N TYR A 148 17.73 -12.51 -16.65
CA TYR A 148 18.26 -11.68 -15.57
C TYR A 148 19.70 -11.26 -15.83
N THR A 149 20.51 -12.14 -16.42
CA THR A 149 21.87 -11.83 -16.86
C THR A 149 21.87 -10.74 -17.93
N ASP A 150 20.99 -10.86 -18.92
CA ASP A 150 20.86 -9.91 -20.01
C ASP A 150 20.31 -8.57 -19.52
N ALA A 151 19.29 -8.58 -18.63
CA ALA A 151 18.72 -7.36 -18.04
C ALA A 151 19.75 -6.57 -17.22
N MET A 152 20.66 -7.25 -16.50
CA MET A 152 21.74 -6.58 -15.76
C MET A 152 22.77 -5.93 -16.70
N ARG A 153 23.08 -6.56 -17.83
CA ARG A 153 24.05 -6.07 -18.83
C ARG A 153 23.46 -5.00 -19.76
N ALA A 154 22.16 -5.11 -20.05
CA ALA A 154 21.50 -4.22 -21.00
C ALA A 154 21.52 -2.78 -20.50
N LYS A 155 21.95 -1.84 -21.36
CA LYS A 155 21.94 -0.41 -21.05
C LYS A 155 20.52 0.18 -21.06
N ASN A 156 19.61 -0.38 -21.85
CA ASN A 156 18.33 0.23 -22.21
C ASN A 156 17.11 -0.48 -21.61
N HIS A 157 17.31 -1.52 -20.83
CA HIS A 157 16.21 -2.32 -20.28
C HIS A 157 16.33 -2.41 -18.76
N ALA A 158 15.21 -2.20 -18.09
CA ALA A 158 14.96 -2.61 -16.71
C ALA A 158 13.78 -3.58 -16.71
N LEU A 159 13.66 -4.38 -15.66
CA LEU A 159 12.55 -5.33 -15.48
C LEU A 159 11.34 -4.69 -14.79
N GLY A 160 11.43 -3.39 -14.55
CA GLY A 160 10.43 -2.59 -13.86
C GLY A 160 10.96 -1.23 -13.48
N ASN A 161 10.21 -0.52 -12.65
CA ASN A 161 10.60 0.77 -12.05
C ASN A 161 10.38 0.71 -10.53
N ILE A 162 11.32 1.27 -9.76
CA ILE A 162 11.05 1.68 -8.38
C ILE A 162 10.21 2.95 -8.44
N VAL A 163 9.17 2.99 -7.62
CA VAL A 163 8.18 4.09 -7.54
C VAL A 163 7.86 4.43 -6.09
N ASN A 164 7.21 5.56 -5.86
CA ASN A 164 6.85 6.01 -4.51
C ASN A 164 5.76 5.17 -3.82
N GLY A 165 5.21 4.15 -4.48
CA GLY A 165 4.21 3.23 -3.93
C GLY A 165 3.19 2.78 -4.97
N GLY A 166 2.24 1.93 -4.55
CA GLY A 166 1.29 1.26 -5.41
C GLY A 166 0.48 2.17 -6.33
N THR A 167 0.14 3.38 -5.90
CA THR A 167 -0.58 4.35 -6.75
C THR A 167 0.22 4.71 -8.01
N MET A 168 1.51 5.03 -7.86
CA MET A 168 2.38 5.35 -9.00
C MET A 168 2.67 4.09 -9.82
N GLY A 169 2.79 2.94 -9.17
CA GLY A 169 2.94 1.65 -9.85
C GLY A 169 1.74 1.32 -10.74
N ASN A 170 0.51 1.43 -10.21
CA ASN A 170 -0.73 1.23 -10.96
C ASN A 170 -0.88 2.24 -12.12
N LEU A 171 -0.56 3.52 -11.88
CA LEU A 171 -0.56 4.53 -12.93
C LEU A 171 0.42 4.17 -14.06
N THR A 172 1.63 3.75 -13.72
CA THR A 172 2.65 3.34 -14.70
C THR A 172 2.21 2.12 -15.50
N ALA A 173 1.67 1.09 -14.84
CA ALA A 173 1.17 -0.11 -15.49
C ALA A 173 0.02 0.20 -16.46
N LEU A 174 -0.95 1.03 -16.03
CA LEU A 174 -2.09 1.42 -16.86
C LEU A 174 -1.70 2.35 -18.00
N ALA A 175 -0.66 3.19 -17.85
CA ALA A 175 -0.12 4.00 -18.94
C ALA A 175 0.50 3.11 -20.04
N VAL A 176 1.22 2.04 -19.65
CA VAL A 176 1.75 1.03 -20.60
C VAL A 176 0.61 0.29 -21.28
N ALA A 177 -0.38 -0.18 -20.49
CA ALA A 177 -1.56 -0.88 -21.01
C ALA A 177 -2.34 -0.03 -22.02
N LEU A 178 -2.50 1.25 -21.74
CA LEU A 178 -3.20 2.21 -22.62
C LEU A 178 -2.45 2.40 -23.94
N GLU A 179 -1.13 2.64 -23.91
CA GLU A 179 -0.32 2.78 -25.13
C GLU A 179 -0.31 1.48 -25.95
N ARG A 180 -0.34 0.31 -25.28
CA ARG A 180 -0.47 -0.98 -25.95
C ARG A 180 -1.83 -1.18 -26.61
N ALA A 181 -2.92 -0.81 -25.90
CA ALA A 181 -4.29 -0.97 -26.41
C ALA A 181 -4.66 0.06 -27.49
N LEU A 182 -4.06 1.24 -27.42
CA LEU A 182 -4.33 2.38 -28.27
C LEU A 182 -2.99 3.04 -28.70
N PRO A 183 -2.27 2.43 -29.67
CA PRO A 183 -0.94 2.89 -30.07
C PRO A 183 -0.91 4.35 -30.51
N GLY A 184 0.07 5.10 -30.02
CA GLY A 184 0.24 6.52 -30.32
C GLY A 184 -0.58 7.46 -29.43
N VAL A 185 -1.31 6.95 -28.45
CA VAL A 185 -2.12 7.77 -27.52
C VAL A 185 -1.26 8.80 -26.77
N ARG A 186 -0.06 8.44 -26.39
CA ARG A 186 0.89 9.36 -25.72
C ARG A 186 1.33 10.51 -26.63
N LYS A 187 1.42 10.26 -27.92
CA LYS A 187 1.89 11.26 -28.90
C LYS A 187 0.76 12.14 -29.41
N HIS A 188 -0.40 11.55 -29.69
CA HIS A 188 -1.49 12.21 -30.39
C HIS A 188 -2.68 12.54 -29.48
N GLY A 189 -2.70 12.02 -28.25
CA GLY A 189 -3.81 12.15 -27.31
C GLY A 189 -4.92 11.11 -27.56
N ILE A 190 -5.77 10.91 -26.55
CA ILE A 190 -6.84 9.89 -26.58
C ILE A 190 -7.83 10.14 -27.73
N TYR A 191 -8.25 11.39 -27.93
CA TYR A 191 -9.26 11.72 -28.93
C TYR A 191 -8.81 11.31 -30.35
N ALA A 192 -7.60 11.71 -30.75
CA ALA A 192 -7.08 11.40 -32.08
C ALA A 192 -6.85 9.88 -32.27
N ALA A 193 -6.31 9.21 -31.26
CA ALA A 193 -6.08 7.77 -31.32
C ALA A 193 -7.38 6.97 -31.34
N MET A 194 -8.41 7.39 -30.61
CA MET A 194 -9.73 6.77 -30.62
C MET A 194 -10.42 6.88 -31.99
N GLN A 195 -10.32 8.02 -32.67
CA GLN A 195 -10.88 8.18 -34.02
C GLN A 195 -10.34 7.14 -35.02
N GLN A 196 -9.10 6.68 -34.81
CA GLN A 196 -8.45 5.69 -35.69
C GLN A 196 -8.73 4.25 -35.26
N SER A 197 -9.17 4.01 -34.02
CA SER A 197 -9.29 2.66 -33.44
C SER A 197 -10.59 1.93 -33.80
N GLY A 198 -11.63 2.65 -34.22
CA GLY A 198 -12.96 2.09 -34.46
C GLY A 198 -13.74 1.73 -33.19
N HIS A 199 -13.18 1.92 -32.00
CA HIS A 199 -13.85 1.72 -30.72
C HIS A 199 -14.66 2.96 -30.31
N ARG A 200 -15.71 2.75 -29.51
CA ARG A 200 -16.56 3.84 -28.98
C ARG A 200 -16.11 4.32 -27.60
N GLY A 201 -15.30 3.55 -26.90
CA GLY A 201 -14.80 3.85 -25.56
C GLY A 201 -13.69 2.91 -25.13
N LEU A 202 -13.15 3.16 -23.95
CA LEU A 202 -12.10 2.39 -23.31
C LEU A 202 -12.55 1.96 -21.93
N ALA A 203 -12.21 0.75 -21.50
CA ALA A 203 -12.56 0.20 -20.21
C ALA A 203 -11.35 -0.44 -19.52
N VAL A 204 -11.29 -0.30 -18.20
CA VAL A 204 -10.47 -1.10 -17.31
C VAL A 204 -11.41 -1.84 -16.36
N ILE A 205 -11.18 -3.13 -16.16
CA ILE A 205 -12.04 -3.98 -15.34
C ILE A 205 -11.28 -4.39 -14.09
N ALA A 206 -11.91 -4.28 -12.91
CA ALA A 206 -11.34 -4.74 -11.64
C ALA A 206 -12.46 -5.12 -10.66
N SER A 207 -12.11 -5.86 -9.60
CA SER A 207 -12.99 -6.14 -8.48
C SER A 207 -13.57 -4.86 -7.84
N ALA A 208 -14.76 -4.93 -7.29
CA ALA A 208 -15.34 -3.88 -6.44
C ALA A 208 -14.45 -3.56 -5.22
N ARG A 209 -13.57 -4.48 -4.83
CA ARG A 209 -12.57 -4.29 -3.77
C ARG A 209 -11.25 -3.66 -4.24
N ALA A 210 -11.17 -3.24 -5.51
CA ALA A 210 -9.97 -2.61 -6.04
C ALA A 210 -9.65 -1.29 -5.33
N HIS A 211 -8.36 -1.06 -5.10
CA HIS A 211 -7.90 0.15 -4.44
C HIS A 211 -8.24 1.41 -5.25
N TYR A 212 -8.59 2.50 -4.58
CA TYR A 212 -8.98 3.78 -5.20
C TYR A 212 -7.89 4.36 -6.14
N SER A 213 -6.65 3.88 -6.05
CA SER A 213 -5.56 4.29 -6.96
C SER A 213 -5.86 4.00 -8.43
N LEU A 214 -6.66 2.96 -8.75
CA LEU A 214 -7.07 2.69 -10.13
C LEU A 214 -7.95 3.81 -10.68
N LYS A 215 -8.93 4.28 -9.90
CA LYS A 215 -9.76 5.45 -10.27
C LYS A 215 -8.90 6.69 -10.52
N LYS A 216 -7.98 6.99 -9.57
CA LYS A 216 -7.03 8.10 -9.73
C LYS A 216 -6.18 7.96 -10.99
N ALA A 217 -5.68 6.76 -11.27
CA ALA A 217 -4.87 6.51 -12.46
C ALA A 217 -5.66 6.77 -13.74
N LEU A 218 -6.91 6.29 -13.83
CA LEU A 218 -7.76 6.51 -15.00
C LEU A 218 -8.11 7.99 -15.20
N GLY A 219 -8.44 8.71 -14.12
CA GLY A 219 -8.64 10.15 -14.17
C GLY A 219 -7.39 10.90 -14.66
N THR A 220 -6.22 10.54 -14.13
CA THR A 220 -4.93 11.15 -14.51
C THR A 220 -4.55 10.86 -15.96
N LEU A 221 -4.84 9.65 -16.46
CA LEU A 221 -4.60 9.25 -17.85
C LEU A 221 -5.64 9.82 -18.83
N GLY A 222 -6.66 10.51 -18.34
CA GLY A 222 -7.69 11.14 -19.18
C GLY A 222 -8.77 10.18 -19.71
N LEU A 223 -8.85 8.94 -19.17
CA LEU A 223 -9.93 8.02 -19.50
C LEU A 223 -11.23 8.37 -18.76
N GLY A 224 -11.12 9.07 -17.62
CA GLY A 224 -12.21 9.29 -16.68
C GLY A 224 -12.38 8.13 -15.70
N GLU A 225 -12.91 8.43 -14.52
CA GLU A 225 -13.12 7.43 -13.46
C GLU A 225 -14.16 6.36 -13.85
N ASP A 226 -15.13 6.71 -14.67
CA ASP A 226 -16.22 5.83 -15.14
C ASP A 226 -15.70 4.76 -16.12
N ALA A 227 -14.48 4.89 -16.64
CA ALA A 227 -13.84 3.84 -17.41
C ALA A 227 -13.42 2.63 -16.54
N LEU A 228 -13.51 2.73 -15.20
CA LEU A 228 -13.33 1.61 -14.28
C LEU A 228 -14.63 0.84 -14.07
N HIS A 229 -14.76 -0.31 -14.71
CA HIS A 229 -15.85 -1.22 -14.49
C HIS A 229 -15.57 -2.10 -13.27
N ARG A 230 -16.30 -1.84 -12.18
CA ARG A 230 -16.14 -2.55 -10.91
C ARG A 230 -17.06 -3.76 -10.87
N ILE A 231 -16.48 -4.93 -10.85
CA ILE A 231 -17.20 -6.20 -10.80
C ILE A 231 -17.56 -6.55 -9.36
N PRO A 232 -18.78 -6.97 -9.05
CA PRO A 232 -19.15 -7.49 -7.74
C PRO A 232 -18.19 -8.59 -7.26
N VAL A 233 -18.22 -8.86 -5.97
CA VAL A 233 -17.44 -9.93 -5.35
C VAL A 233 -18.33 -11.06 -4.85
N ASP A 234 -17.75 -12.25 -4.77
CA ASP A 234 -18.34 -13.41 -4.12
C ASP A 234 -18.30 -13.30 -2.57
N ASP A 235 -18.80 -14.33 -1.89
CA ASP A 235 -18.82 -14.42 -0.43
C ASP A 235 -17.41 -14.42 0.20
N ASP A 236 -16.38 -14.80 -0.56
CA ASP A 236 -14.98 -14.76 -0.17
C ASP A 236 -14.30 -13.41 -0.47
N ASN A 237 -15.08 -12.40 -0.91
CA ASN A 237 -14.61 -11.07 -1.33
C ASN A 237 -13.64 -11.09 -2.52
N ARG A 238 -13.75 -12.07 -3.41
CA ARG A 238 -13.02 -12.20 -4.69
C ARG A 238 -13.91 -11.74 -5.82
N ILE A 239 -13.32 -11.31 -6.92
CA ILE A 239 -14.06 -10.93 -8.12
C ILE A 239 -14.99 -12.06 -8.58
N ASP A 240 -16.27 -11.75 -8.82
CA ASP A 240 -17.25 -12.69 -9.36
C ASP A 240 -16.98 -12.89 -10.86
N LEU A 241 -16.59 -14.12 -11.23
CA LEU A 241 -16.23 -14.44 -12.60
C LEU A 241 -17.45 -14.46 -13.55
N ALA A 242 -18.65 -14.77 -13.06
CA ALA A 242 -19.86 -14.74 -13.88
C ALA A 242 -20.25 -13.30 -14.22
N ALA A 243 -20.27 -12.42 -13.23
CA ALA A 243 -20.52 -11.00 -13.44
C ALA A 243 -19.43 -10.33 -14.31
N LEU A 244 -18.19 -10.81 -14.22
CA LEU A 244 -17.10 -10.37 -15.12
C LEU A 244 -17.39 -10.74 -16.58
N GLU A 245 -17.81 -11.97 -16.85
CA GLU A 245 -18.15 -12.41 -18.22
C GLU A 245 -19.32 -11.64 -18.80
N ASP A 246 -20.36 -11.39 -18.02
CA ASP A 246 -21.51 -10.57 -18.44
C ASP A 246 -21.07 -9.13 -18.77
N THR A 247 -20.20 -8.55 -17.95
CA THR A 247 -19.65 -7.21 -18.20
C THR A 247 -18.82 -7.18 -19.49
N ILE A 248 -17.97 -8.18 -19.71
CA ILE A 248 -17.18 -8.30 -20.95
C ILE A 248 -18.10 -8.38 -22.17
N ALA A 249 -19.15 -9.20 -22.11
CA ALA A 249 -20.11 -9.34 -23.21
C ALA A 249 -20.79 -8.00 -23.54
N ALA A 250 -21.22 -7.25 -22.53
CA ALA A 250 -21.83 -5.92 -22.71
C ALA A 250 -20.84 -4.91 -23.33
N LEU A 251 -19.60 -4.85 -22.83
CA LEU A 251 -18.56 -3.97 -23.36
C LEU A 251 -18.24 -4.25 -24.84
N LYS A 252 -18.18 -5.52 -25.21
CA LYS A 252 -17.95 -5.94 -26.60
C LYS A 252 -19.11 -5.55 -27.51
N HIS A 253 -20.37 -5.76 -27.05
CA HIS A 253 -21.57 -5.33 -27.78
C HIS A 253 -21.52 -3.83 -28.08
N ASP A 254 -21.10 -3.01 -27.10
CA ASP A 254 -21.01 -1.57 -27.20
C ASP A 254 -19.75 -1.07 -27.93
N ARG A 255 -18.90 -1.97 -28.40
CA ARG A 255 -17.62 -1.69 -29.04
C ARG A 255 -16.65 -0.91 -28.14
N ILE A 256 -16.67 -1.18 -26.83
CA ILE A 256 -15.72 -0.64 -25.86
C ILE A 256 -14.47 -1.53 -25.84
N ARG A 257 -13.29 -0.93 -25.98
CA ARG A 257 -12.02 -1.65 -25.90
C ARG A 257 -11.64 -1.90 -24.44
N ILE A 258 -11.46 -3.15 -24.07
CA ILE A 258 -10.91 -3.50 -22.76
C ILE A 258 -9.39 -3.25 -22.82
N VAL A 259 -8.93 -2.24 -22.09
CA VAL A 259 -7.53 -1.86 -21.99
C VAL A 259 -6.78 -2.80 -21.06
N ALA A 260 -7.34 -3.06 -19.87
CA ALA A 260 -6.77 -3.93 -18.88
C ALA A 260 -7.85 -4.66 -18.05
N ILE A 261 -7.50 -5.88 -17.62
CA ILE A 261 -8.15 -6.60 -16.52
C ILE A 261 -7.18 -6.60 -15.36
N VAL A 262 -7.63 -6.13 -14.20
CA VAL A 262 -6.80 -5.98 -13.01
C VAL A 262 -7.22 -7.02 -11.97
N GLY A 263 -6.33 -7.97 -11.67
CA GLY A 263 -6.47 -8.88 -10.54
C GLY A 263 -5.89 -8.27 -9.28
N ILE A 264 -6.57 -8.43 -8.15
CA ILE A 264 -6.08 -7.93 -6.86
C ILE A 264 -5.49 -9.09 -6.07
N ALA A 265 -4.24 -8.97 -5.69
CA ALA A 265 -3.52 -9.96 -4.89
C ALA A 265 -3.33 -9.46 -3.45
N GLY A 266 -4.44 -9.34 -2.73
CA GLY A 266 -4.53 -8.81 -1.37
C GLY A 266 -5.29 -7.49 -1.31
N THR A 267 -6.63 -7.56 -1.26
CA THR A 267 -7.51 -6.38 -1.18
C THR A 267 -7.27 -5.59 0.10
N THR A 268 -7.42 -4.28 0.04
CA THR A 268 -7.16 -3.39 1.16
C THR A 268 -8.09 -3.64 2.34
N GLU A 269 -9.36 -3.96 2.09
CA GLU A 269 -10.35 -4.16 3.15
C GLU A 269 -10.25 -5.53 3.80
N THR A 270 -10.14 -6.60 3.01
CA THR A 270 -10.30 -7.96 3.49
C THR A 270 -9.09 -8.86 3.29
N GLY A 271 -8.08 -8.41 2.52
CA GLY A 271 -6.92 -9.23 2.17
C GLY A 271 -7.22 -10.32 1.12
N ALA A 272 -8.40 -10.37 0.53
CA ALA A 272 -8.76 -11.38 -0.45
C ALA A 272 -7.84 -11.33 -1.68
N ILE A 273 -7.63 -12.49 -2.31
CA ILE A 273 -6.84 -12.65 -3.53
C ILE A 273 -7.78 -13.14 -4.63
N ASP A 274 -7.85 -12.38 -5.71
CA ASP A 274 -8.67 -12.75 -6.88
C ASP A 274 -8.15 -14.05 -7.55
N PRO A 275 -8.99 -14.77 -8.30
CA PRO A 275 -8.61 -15.99 -9.01
C PRO A 275 -7.72 -15.67 -10.22
N LEU A 276 -6.42 -15.38 -9.96
CA LEU A 276 -5.47 -14.80 -10.93
C LEU A 276 -5.29 -15.66 -12.18
N ALA A 277 -5.31 -17.00 -12.05
CA ALA A 277 -5.18 -17.89 -13.19
C ALA A 277 -6.36 -17.78 -14.19
N GLN A 278 -7.60 -17.67 -13.65
CA GLN A 278 -8.78 -17.48 -14.48
C GLN A 278 -8.79 -16.08 -15.11
N LEU A 279 -8.41 -15.04 -14.36
CA LEU A 279 -8.29 -13.69 -14.89
C LEU A 279 -7.22 -13.58 -15.99
N ALA A 280 -6.10 -14.28 -15.86
CA ALA A 280 -5.06 -14.35 -16.89
C ALA A 280 -5.60 -14.96 -18.19
N ALA A 281 -6.34 -16.07 -18.09
CA ALA A 281 -6.95 -16.72 -19.26
C ALA A 281 -7.98 -15.82 -19.94
N ILE A 282 -8.83 -15.12 -19.16
CA ILE A 282 -9.81 -14.17 -19.67
C ILE A 282 -9.10 -12.98 -20.35
N ALA A 283 -8.10 -12.39 -19.71
CA ALA A 283 -7.34 -11.27 -20.27
C ALA A 283 -6.65 -11.64 -21.59
N GLN A 284 -6.07 -12.85 -21.67
CA GLN A 284 -5.46 -13.37 -22.90
C GLN A 284 -6.51 -13.53 -24.02
N ARG A 285 -7.66 -14.12 -23.72
CA ARG A 285 -8.79 -14.28 -24.68
C ARG A 285 -9.28 -12.94 -25.22
N GLU A 286 -9.42 -11.95 -24.34
CA GLU A 286 -9.90 -10.61 -24.71
C GLU A 286 -8.80 -9.70 -25.26
N GLN A 287 -7.57 -10.19 -25.37
CA GLN A 287 -6.39 -9.39 -25.76
C GLN A 287 -6.21 -8.13 -24.92
N ALA A 288 -6.63 -8.18 -23.66
CA ALA A 288 -6.49 -7.13 -22.68
C ALA A 288 -5.16 -7.28 -21.93
N TRP A 289 -4.62 -6.16 -21.42
CA TRP A 289 -3.47 -6.18 -20.53
C TRP A 289 -3.86 -6.82 -19.19
N PHE A 290 -3.14 -7.84 -18.76
CA PHE A 290 -3.34 -8.43 -17.44
C PHE A 290 -2.41 -7.75 -16.44
N HIS A 291 -2.98 -6.94 -15.56
CA HIS A 291 -2.27 -6.30 -14.46
C HIS A 291 -2.63 -6.93 -13.13
N VAL A 292 -1.65 -7.12 -12.25
CA VAL A 292 -1.90 -7.58 -10.87
C VAL A 292 -1.46 -6.52 -9.88
N ASP A 293 -2.44 -5.97 -9.14
CA ASP A 293 -2.16 -5.14 -7.96
C ASP A 293 -1.88 -6.04 -6.76
N ALA A 294 -0.61 -6.32 -6.54
CA ALA A 294 -0.06 -7.07 -5.42
C ALA A 294 0.66 -6.14 -4.42
N ALA A 295 0.27 -4.87 -4.37
CA ALA A 295 0.92 -3.86 -3.51
C ALA A 295 1.00 -4.31 -2.06
N TRP A 296 -0.05 -4.97 -1.54
CA TRP A 296 -0.03 -5.58 -0.22
C TRP A 296 0.57 -6.98 -0.24
N GLY A 297 -0.04 -7.89 -0.98
CA GLY A 297 0.21 -9.33 -0.84
C GLY A 297 1.45 -9.85 -1.57
N GLY A 298 2.07 -9.06 -2.46
CA GLY A 298 3.17 -9.55 -3.30
C GLY A 298 4.38 -10.08 -2.53
N ALA A 299 4.62 -9.59 -1.31
CA ALA A 299 5.69 -10.07 -0.46
C ALA A 299 5.50 -11.53 0.02
N LEU A 300 4.26 -12.05 0.05
CA LEU A 300 3.99 -13.43 0.43
C LEU A 300 4.66 -14.44 -0.53
N LEU A 301 4.99 -14.02 -1.74
CA LEU A 301 5.76 -14.82 -2.70
C LEU A 301 7.18 -15.16 -2.22
N MET A 302 7.71 -14.49 -1.19
CA MET A 302 8.98 -14.84 -0.52
C MET A 302 8.91 -16.15 0.26
N ALA A 303 7.70 -16.59 0.67
CA ALA A 303 7.54 -17.84 1.38
C ALA A 303 6.77 -18.86 0.53
N GLU A 304 7.40 -19.98 0.19
CA GLU A 304 6.89 -20.98 -0.75
C GLU A 304 5.48 -21.48 -0.36
N ARG A 305 5.18 -21.57 0.95
CA ARG A 305 3.86 -22.02 1.44
C ARG A 305 2.68 -21.14 1.01
N PHE A 306 2.91 -19.84 0.71
CA PHE A 306 1.84 -18.94 0.26
C PHE A 306 1.74 -18.86 -1.26
N ARG A 307 2.73 -19.34 -1.99
CA ARG A 307 2.79 -19.26 -3.44
C ARG A 307 1.56 -19.86 -4.15
N PRO A 308 0.97 -20.97 -3.70
CA PRO A 308 -0.25 -21.51 -4.32
C PRO A 308 -1.42 -20.53 -4.36
N LEU A 309 -1.50 -19.59 -3.43
CA LEU A 309 -2.53 -18.54 -3.40
C LEU A 309 -2.42 -17.56 -4.58
N TYR A 310 -1.23 -17.49 -5.20
CA TYR A 310 -0.89 -16.55 -6.27
C TYR A 310 -0.77 -17.24 -7.62
N ALA A 311 -1.29 -18.47 -7.78
CA ALA A 311 -1.23 -19.21 -9.03
C ALA A 311 -1.81 -18.36 -10.18
N GLY A 312 -1.03 -18.18 -11.26
CA GLY A 312 -1.38 -17.32 -12.39
C GLY A 312 -0.77 -15.92 -12.38
N ILE A 313 -0.13 -15.49 -11.26
CA ILE A 313 0.54 -14.17 -11.21
C ILE A 313 1.69 -14.07 -12.23
N GLU A 314 2.34 -15.17 -12.55
CA GLU A 314 3.43 -15.27 -13.53
C GLU A 314 2.96 -14.98 -14.97
N ALA A 315 1.67 -15.05 -15.23
CA ALA A 315 1.08 -14.70 -16.52
C ALA A 315 0.77 -13.20 -16.64
N ALA A 316 0.84 -12.44 -15.55
CA ALA A 316 0.56 -11.00 -15.57
C ALA A 316 1.56 -10.25 -16.47
N ASP A 317 1.07 -9.32 -17.28
CA ASP A 317 1.91 -8.43 -18.07
C ASP A 317 2.65 -7.41 -17.20
N SER A 318 2.02 -7.02 -16.08
CA SER A 318 2.64 -6.18 -15.04
C SER A 318 2.13 -6.51 -13.65
N VAL A 319 3.00 -6.32 -12.64
CA VAL A 319 2.70 -6.54 -11.23
C VAL A 319 3.21 -5.36 -10.40
N VAL A 320 2.38 -4.83 -9.51
CA VAL A 320 2.76 -3.80 -8.53
C VAL A 320 2.97 -4.44 -7.16
N ILE A 321 4.06 -4.06 -6.48
CA ILE A 321 4.38 -4.51 -5.12
C ILE A 321 4.93 -3.33 -4.32
N ASP A 322 4.46 -3.15 -3.07
CA ASP A 322 4.98 -2.13 -2.15
C ASP A 322 5.97 -2.72 -1.15
N GLY A 323 7.21 -2.25 -1.19
CA GLY A 323 8.23 -2.65 -0.22
C GLY A 323 7.96 -2.07 1.17
N HIS A 324 7.38 -0.87 1.25
CA HIS A 324 7.03 -0.24 2.52
C HIS A 324 5.82 -0.88 3.24
N LYS A 325 5.26 -1.95 2.67
CA LYS A 325 4.23 -2.80 3.33
C LYS A 325 4.90 -4.05 3.90
N LEU A 326 4.70 -5.21 3.30
CA LEU A 326 5.16 -6.51 3.83
C LEU A 326 6.63 -6.85 3.55
N PHE A 327 7.45 -5.90 3.09
CA PHE A 327 8.91 -6.00 3.13
C PHE A 327 9.53 -5.16 4.25
N TRP A 328 8.73 -4.53 5.10
CA TRP A 328 9.14 -3.79 6.30
C TRP A 328 10.25 -2.77 6.05
N VAL A 329 10.23 -2.07 4.90
CA VAL A 329 11.15 -0.96 4.66
C VAL A 329 10.46 0.40 4.85
N PRO A 330 11.20 1.48 5.18
CA PRO A 330 10.64 2.81 5.34
C PRO A 330 9.87 3.32 4.11
N MET A 331 8.79 4.07 4.34
CA MET A 331 8.06 4.78 3.28
C MET A 331 8.94 5.88 2.65
N ALA A 332 8.80 6.23 1.39
CA ALA A 332 7.94 5.60 0.41
C ALA A 332 8.79 4.67 -0.47
N GLN A 333 8.32 3.45 -0.70
CA GLN A 333 8.99 2.52 -1.59
C GLN A 333 7.99 1.51 -2.13
N GLY A 334 7.85 1.47 -3.45
CA GLY A 334 7.09 0.49 -4.20
C GLY A 334 7.80 0.18 -5.52
N MET A 335 7.25 -0.72 -6.30
CA MET A 335 7.76 -1.05 -7.63
C MET A 335 6.64 -1.54 -8.54
N VAL A 336 6.84 -1.35 -9.83
CA VAL A 336 6.07 -2.00 -10.88
C VAL A 336 7.01 -2.84 -11.74
N LEU A 337 6.66 -4.11 -11.91
CA LEU A 337 7.42 -5.11 -12.66
C LEU A 337 6.68 -5.44 -13.95
N PHE A 338 7.42 -5.70 -15.03
CA PHE A 338 6.85 -6.05 -16.34
C PHE A 338 7.41 -7.37 -16.81
N ARG A 339 6.54 -8.32 -17.17
CA ARG A 339 6.92 -9.66 -17.64
C ARG A 339 7.87 -9.60 -18.84
N ALA A 340 7.58 -8.73 -19.79
CA ALA A 340 8.43 -8.48 -20.95
C ALA A 340 9.19 -7.16 -20.78
N PRO A 341 10.52 -7.13 -20.76
CA PRO A 341 11.31 -5.89 -20.60
C PRO A 341 10.95 -4.83 -21.65
N ALA A 342 10.63 -5.25 -22.87
CA ALA A 342 10.23 -4.35 -23.96
C ALA A 342 8.93 -3.59 -23.70
N SER A 343 8.13 -3.98 -22.71
CA SER A 343 6.90 -3.26 -22.34
C SER A 343 7.20 -1.83 -21.90
N LEU A 344 8.32 -1.61 -21.23
CA LEU A 344 8.76 -0.28 -20.80
C LEU A 344 9.17 0.64 -21.96
N ASP A 345 9.47 0.08 -23.15
CA ASP A 345 9.77 0.87 -24.34
C ASP A 345 8.57 1.72 -24.76
N LEU A 346 7.35 1.30 -24.41
CA LEU A 346 6.12 2.07 -24.65
C LEU A 346 6.07 3.38 -23.84
N LEU A 347 6.85 3.48 -22.77
CA LEU A 347 7.00 4.70 -21.97
C LEU A 347 8.26 5.52 -22.33
N LYS A 348 9.12 5.03 -23.22
CA LYS A 348 10.41 5.69 -23.50
C LYS A 348 10.24 7.17 -23.81
N HIS A 349 11.06 7.94 -23.13
CA HIS A 349 11.16 9.37 -23.30
C HIS A 349 12.64 9.77 -23.43
N ASN A 350 12.93 10.65 -24.37
CA ASN A 350 14.29 11.16 -24.60
C ASN A 350 14.31 12.67 -24.41
N ALA A 351 15.31 13.18 -23.70
CA ALA A 351 15.57 14.60 -23.55
C ALA A 351 17.07 14.84 -23.79
N ASN A 352 17.40 15.65 -24.80
CA ASN A 352 18.76 15.79 -25.32
C ASN A 352 19.81 16.17 -24.27
N TYR A 353 19.41 16.91 -23.23
CA TYR A 353 20.35 17.41 -22.22
C TYR A 353 20.51 16.47 -21.01
N ILE A 354 19.54 15.59 -20.73
CA ILE A 354 19.51 14.79 -19.49
C ILE A 354 19.33 13.28 -19.73
N ILE A 355 18.50 12.90 -20.70
CA ILE A 355 18.15 11.51 -20.99
C ILE A 355 18.50 11.20 -22.45
N ARG A 356 19.70 10.68 -22.69
CA ARG A 356 20.18 10.36 -24.04
C ARG A 356 19.76 8.96 -24.46
N SER A 357 19.48 8.76 -25.75
CA SER A 357 19.29 7.42 -26.30
C SER A 357 20.52 6.55 -26.01
N ASN A 358 20.33 5.33 -25.54
CA ASN A 358 21.39 4.35 -25.21
C ASN A 358 22.31 4.72 -24.03
N SER A 359 21.92 5.66 -23.15
CA SER A 359 22.74 6.09 -22.01
C SER A 359 22.67 5.13 -20.81
N GLY A 360 21.67 4.27 -20.74
CA GLY A 360 21.40 3.41 -19.56
C GLY A 360 20.64 4.14 -18.44
N ASP A 361 20.12 5.34 -18.73
CA ASP A 361 19.37 6.15 -17.79
C ASP A 361 18.01 5.55 -17.49
N LEU A 362 17.72 5.20 -16.23
CA LEU A 362 16.46 4.60 -15.83
C LEU A 362 15.28 5.59 -15.97
N GLY A 363 15.55 6.87 -15.99
CA GLY A 363 14.55 7.90 -16.26
C GLY A 363 13.89 7.83 -17.64
N GLN A 364 14.48 7.10 -18.60
CA GLN A 364 13.88 6.93 -19.93
C GLN A 364 12.52 6.25 -19.90
N THR A 365 12.31 5.36 -18.96
CA THR A 365 11.13 4.50 -18.84
C THR A 365 10.29 4.78 -17.59
N SER A 366 10.61 5.83 -16.84
CA SER A 366 9.88 6.28 -15.66
C SER A 366 8.93 7.44 -15.99
N LEU A 367 7.75 7.45 -15.38
CA LEU A 367 6.86 8.62 -15.39
C LEU A 367 7.35 9.73 -14.45
N GLU A 368 8.21 9.37 -13.48
CA GLU A 368 8.81 10.31 -12.54
C GLU A 368 10.10 10.88 -13.14
N GLY A 369 10.35 12.16 -12.91
CA GLY A 369 11.61 12.81 -13.26
C GLY A 369 12.68 12.44 -12.23
N SER A 370 13.01 13.38 -11.32
CA SER A 370 13.96 13.09 -10.24
C SER A 370 13.43 12.01 -9.31
N ARG A 371 14.23 10.96 -9.11
CA ARG A 371 13.89 9.83 -8.23
C ARG A 371 15.01 9.57 -7.23
N ARG A 372 14.60 9.34 -6.00
CA ARG A 372 15.47 9.00 -4.89
C ARG A 372 15.99 7.55 -5.01
N PHE A 373 17.11 7.25 -4.36
CA PHE A 373 17.71 5.91 -4.33
C PHE A 373 16.99 4.97 -3.33
N ASP A 374 15.68 4.80 -3.50
CA ASP A 374 14.84 4.01 -2.58
C ASP A 374 15.05 2.48 -2.70
N ALA A 375 15.67 2.01 -3.78
CA ALA A 375 16.07 0.62 -3.92
C ALA A 375 17.07 0.17 -2.84
N LEU A 376 17.90 1.09 -2.28
CA LEU A 376 18.90 0.75 -1.27
C LEU A 376 18.27 0.15 -0.01
N LYS A 377 17.12 0.66 0.43
CA LYS A 377 16.39 0.16 1.60
C LYS A 377 16.05 -1.31 1.45
N LEU A 378 15.49 -1.67 0.32
CA LEU A 378 15.09 -3.04 0.02
C LEU A 378 16.31 -3.94 -0.22
N TRP A 379 17.34 -3.43 -0.90
CA TRP A 379 18.59 -4.16 -1.12
C TRP A 379 19.24 -4.57 0.22
N VAL A 380 19.35 -3.63 1.17
CA VAL A 380 19.90 -3.91 2.51
C VAL A 380 18.99 -4.86 3.28
N SER A 381 17.68 -4.65 3.23
CA SER A 381 16.72 -5.54 3.91
C SER A 381 16.83 -6.99 3.41
N PHE A 382 16.96 -7.21 2.10
CA PHE A 382 17.19 -8.54 1.54
C PHE A 382 18.52 -9.16 1.99
N LYS A 383 19.58 -8.35 2.08
CA LYS A 383 20.89 -8.82 2.58
C LYS A 383 20.89 -9.18 4.07
N LEU A 384 20.07 -8.50 4.87
CA LEU A 384 19.95 -8.72 6.31
C LEU A 384 19.08 -9.92 6.65
N LEU A 385 17.93 -10.03 5.99
CA LEU A 385 16.89 -11.01 6.35
C LEU A 385 16.98 -12.28 5.49
N GLY A 386 17.35 -12.16 4.23
CA GLY A 386 17.30 -13.26 3.29
C GLY A 386 15.88 -13.80 3.09
N GLU A 387 15.73 -14.86 2.30
CA GLU A 387 14.45 -15.53 2.08
C GLU A 387 13.91 -16.14 3.38
N ASP A 388 14.77 -16.77 4.18
CA ASP A 388 14.38 -17.42 5.43
C ASP A 388 13.88 -16.40 6.47
N GLY A 389 14.53 -15.25 6.59
CA GLY A 389 14.08 -14.17 7.47
C GLY A 389 12.70 -13.63 7.09
N TYR A 390 12.46 -13.39 5.80
CA TYR A 390 11.15 -12.99 5.32
C TYR A 390 10.11 -14.10 5.53
N ALA A 391 10.43 -15.36 5.26
CA ALA A 391 9.53 -16.48 5.51
C ALA A 391 9.15 -16.59 6.99
N ALA A 392 10.08 -16.33 7.92
CA ALA A 392 9.82 -16.30 9.34
C ALA A 392 8.89 -15.14 9.75
N LEU A 393 9.12 -13.91 9.24
CA LEU A 393 8.27 -12.75 9.50
C LEU A 393 6.83 -12.96 8.98
N LEU A 394 6.70 -13.44 7.74
CA LEU A 394 5.41 -13.80 7.14
C LEU A 394 4.74 -14.94 7.94
N GLY A 395 5.55 -15.88 8.46
CA GLY A 395 5.11 -16.93 9.36
C GLY A 395 4.51 -16.44 10.64
N HIS A 396 5.16 -15.48 11.27
CA HIS A 396 4.65 -14.82 12.47
C HIS A 396 3.32 -14.09 12.19
N ALA A 397 3.23 -13.31 11.11
CA ALA A 397 1.99 -12.64 10.70
C ALA A 397 0.84 -13.62 10.47
N ALA A 398 1.10 -14.79 9.84
CA ALA A 398 0.10 -15.83 9.66
C ALA A 398 -0.36 -16.44 11.00
N SER A 399 0.55 -16.64 11.94
CA SER A 399 0.21 -17.15 13.28
C SER A 399 -0.67 -16.17 14.05
N LEU A 400 -0.37 -14.86 13.96
CA LEU A 400 -1.21 -13.81 14.54
C LEU A 400 -2.61 -13.79 13.91
N THR A 401 -2.67 -13.97 12.58
CA THR A 401 -3.96 -14.02 11.85
C THR A 401 -4.81 -15.18 12.30
N THR A 402 -4.22 -16.36 12.45
CA THR A 402 -4.90 -17.54 12.99
C THR A 402 -5.38 -17.31 14.43
N ALA A 403 -4.50 -16.79 15.30
CA ALA A 403 -4.86 -16.48 16.69
C ALA A 403 -6.00 -15.46 16.80
N MET A 404 -6.01 -14.42 15.95
CA MET A 404 -7.10 -13.44 15.94
C MET A 404 -8.40 -14.03 15.42
N ARG A 405 -8.35 -14.84 14.37
CA ARG A 405 -9.52 -15.55 13.83
C ARG A 405 -10.17 -16.45 14.89
N GLU A 406 -9.37 -17.27 15.55
CA GLU A 406 -9.84 -18.15 16.63
C GLU A 406 -10.39 -17.35 17.83
N LEU A 407 -9.71 -16.27 18.20
CA LEU A 407 -10.15 -15.40 19.28
C LEU A 407 -11.52 -14.80 18.98
N ILE A 408 -11.76 -14.25 17.80
CA ILE A 408 -13.05 -13.67 17.41
C ILE A 408 -14.13 -14.74 17.28
N ALA A 409 -13.84 -15.88 16.63
CA ALA A 409 -14.79 -16.98 16.47
C ALA A 409 -15.25 -17.58 17.80
N GLY A 410 -14.40 -17.53 18.82
CA GLY A 410 -14.72 -18.00 20.18
C GLY A 410 -15.54 -17.01 21.02
N GLN A 411 -15.90 -15.83 20.50
CA GLN A 411 -16.66 -14.81 21.24
C GLN A 411 -18.12 -14.78 20.80
N PRO A 412 -19.10 -14.81 21.74
CA PRO A 412 -20.52 -14.78 21.40
C PRO A 412 -21.00 -13.39 20.95
N ASP A 413 -20.25 -12.36 21.23
CA ASP A 413 -20.56 -10.94 21.02
C ASP A 413 -19.75 -10.32 19.85
N PHE A 414 -19.08 -11.15 19.06
CA PHE A 414 -18.39 -10.73 17.85
C PHE A 414 -18.73 -11.64 16.66
N GLU A 415 -18.73 -11.06 15.47
CA GLU A 415 -18.92 -11.78 14.20
C GLU A 415 -17.70 -11.58 13.31
N LEU A 416 -17.06 -12.66 12.86
CA LEU A 416 -16.03 -12.61 11.83
C LEU A 416 -16.70 -12.37 10.47
N THR A 417 -16.24 -11.35 9.73
CA THR A 417 -16.87 -10.90 8.49
C THR A 417 -15.99 -11.11 7.24
N SER A 418 -14.74 -11.51 7.42
CA SER A 418 -13.86 -11.98 6.33
C SER A 418 -12.95 -13.10 6.83
N ASN A 419 -12.49 -13.93 5.90
CA ASN A 419 -11.61 -15.06 6.19
C ASN A 419 -10.46 -15.11 5.17
N SER A 420 -9.52 -14.19 5.27
CA SER A 420 -8.36 -14.14 4.40
C SER A 420 -7.11 -14.71 5.05
N ASP A 421 -6.24 -15.35 4.26
CA ASP A 421 -4.91 -15.79 4.68
C ASP A 421 -3.82 -14.72 4.48
N ASN A 422 -4.21 -13.52 4.04
CA ASN A 422 -3.32 -12.41 3.73
C ASN A 422 -3.22 -11.35 4.84
N PHE A 423 -3.26 -11.79 6.11
CA PHE A 423 -3.00 -11.03 7.34
C PHE A 423 -3.95 -9.85 7.61
N ILE A 424 -5.07 -9.77 6.89
CA ILE A 424 -6.12 -8.78 7.10
C ILE A 424 -7.40 -9.52 7.45
N LEU A 425 -7.99 -9.15 8.58
CA LEU A 425 -9.28 -9.67 9.00
C LEU A 425 -10.24 -8.53 9.28
N THR A 426 -11.51 -8.77 9.01
CA THR A 426 -12.60 -7.91 9.41
C THR A 426 -13.57 -8.67 10.32
N TYR A 427 -14.10 -7.97 11.30
CA TYR A 427 -15.09 -8.46 12.24
C TYR A 427 -15.92 -7.30 12.76
N ARG A 428 -17.03 -7.58 13.43
CA ARG A 428 -17.84 -6.55 14.10
C ARG A 428 -18.24 -6.99 15.49
N TYR A 429 -18.40 -6.03 16.38
CA TYR A 429 -19.07 -6.23 17.64
C TYR A 429 -20.56 -6.40 17.38
N LEU A 430 -21.11 -7.53 17.77
CA LEU A 430 -22.50 -7.92 17.52
C LEU A 430 -23.10 -8.48 18.80
N PRO A 431 -23.70 -7.62 19.65
CA PRO A 431 -24.36 -8.08 20.87
C PRO A 431 -25.31 -9.26 20.61
N PRO A 432 -25.32 -10.31 21.44
CA PRO A 432 -26.10 -11.53 21.19
C PRO A 432 -27.58 -11.27 20.93
N ALA A 433 -28.20 -10.30 21.61
CA ALA A 433 -29.59 -9.95 21.43
C ALA A 433 -29.87 -9.35 20.02
N LEU A 434 -28.97 -8.46 19.55
CA LEU A 434 -29.09 -7.89 18.19
C LEU A 434 -28.78 -8.95 17.13
N GLY A 435 -27.79 -9.81 17.37
CA GLY A 435 -27.45 -10.91 16.46
C GLY A 435 -28.60 -11.90 16.28
N GLN A 436 -29.23 -12.33 17.37
CA GLN A 436 -30.41 -13.21 17.33
C GLN A 436 -31.59 -12.56 16.60
N ARG A 437 -31.89 -11.30 16.91
CA ARG A 437 -32.95 -10.55 16.26
C ARG A 437 -32.70 -10.42 14.76
N LEU A 438 -31.48 -10.10 14.35
CA LEU A 438 -31.08 -9.97 12.96
C LEU A 438 -31.26 -11.29 12.21
N ALA A 439 -30.79 -12.41 12.78
CA ALA A 439 -30.93 -13.74 12.21
C ALA A 439 -32.40 -14.16 12.06
N GLN A 440 -33.24 -13.89 13.06
CA GLN A 440 -34.69 -14.19 13.02
C GLN A 440 -35.42 -13.40 11.93
N LEU A 441 -35.10 -12.10 11.79
CA LEU A 441 -35.71 -11.23 10.77
C LEU A 441 -35.32 -11.66 9.36
N LEU A 442 -34.04 -11.99 9.14
CA LEU A 442 -33.57 -12.49 7.85
C LEU A 442 -34.20 -13.85 7.49
N ALA A 443 -34.28 -14.78 8.44
CA ALA A 443 -34.92 -16.06 8.23
C ALA A 443 -36.45 -15.93 7.92
N ALA A 444 -37.10 -14.90 8.45
CA ALA A 444 -38.49 -14.58 8.18
C ALA A 444 -38.72 -13.74 6.89
N GLY A 445 -37.66 -13.42 6.13
CA GLY A 445 -37.71 -12.56 4.93
C GLY A 445 -38.04 -11.10 5.23
N ARG A 446 -37.96 -10.64 6.48
CA ARG A 446 -38.28 -9.27 6.92
C ARG A 446 -37.08 -8.35 6.73
N VAL A 447 -36.68 -8.14 5.47
CA VAL A 447 -35.43 -7.45 5.10
C VAL A 447 -35.40 -6.00 5.57
N ASP A 448 -36.51 -5.26 5.48
CA ASP A 448 -36.57 -3.85 5.91
C ASP A 448 -36.29 -3.71 7.42
N GLU A 449 -36.87 -4.59 8.23
CA GLU A 449 -36.65 -4.58 9.68
C GLU A 449 -35.24 -5.06 10.04
N ALA A 450 -34.72 -6.07 9.31
CA ALA A 450 -33.34 -6.50 9.45
C ALA A 450 -32.37 -5.36 9.12
N THR A 451 -32.69 -4.53 8.09
CA THR A 451 -31.90 -3.36 7.73
C THR A 451 -31.86 -2.31 8.85
N ILE A 452 -32.98 -2.09 9.55
CA ILE A 452 -33.00 -1.19 10.72
C ILE A 452 -32.07 -1.69 11.82
N VAL A 453 -32.12 -3.00 12.14
CA VAL A 453 -31.22 -3.60 13.15
C VAL A 453 -29.76 -3.53 12.70
N ASN A 454 -29.48 -3.80 11.42
CA ASN A 454 -28.13 -3.70 10.87
C ASN A 454 -27.58 -2.26 10.98
N ARG A 455 -28.37 -1.23 10.76
CA ARG A 455 -27.98 0.18 10.95
C ARG A 455 -27.60 0.47 12.40
N GLN A 456 -28.34 -0.08 13.38
CA GLN A 456 -27.99 0.03 14.80
C GLN A 456 -26.62 -0.60 15.10
N VAL A 457 -26.35 -1.80 14.55
CA VAL A 457 -25.06 -2.47 14.68
C VAL A 457 -23.95 -1.68 13.99
N ASN A 458 -24.21 -1.11 12.82
CA ASN A 458 -23.27 -0.27 12.07
C ASN A 458 -22.87 0.97 12.88
N GLU A 459 -23.84 1.68 13.46
CA GLU A 459 -23.60 2.85 14.29
C GLU A 459 -22.80 2.48 15.55
N LEU A 460 -23.17 1.36 16.22
CA LEU A 460 -22.46 0.87 17.40
C LEU A 460 -20.98 0.60 17.09
N ASN A 461 -20.66 -0.08 15.99
CA ASN A 461 -19.28 -0.34 15.57
C ASN A 461 -18.52 0.93 15.17
N ALA A 462 -19.18 1.90 14.55
CA ALA A 462 -18.57 3.19 14.23
C ALA A 462 -18.18 3.94 15.51
N ARG A 463 -19.09 4.06 16.48
CA ARG A 463 -18.86 4.70 17.77
C ARG A 463 -17.83 3.97 18.62
N LEU A 464 -17.83 2.63 18.59
CA LEU A 464 -16.83 1.80 19.28
C LEU A 464 -15.42 2.13 18.78
N GLN A 465 -15.21 2.16 17.47
CA GLN A 465 -13.91 2.45 16.88
C GLN A 465 -13.46 3.90 17.20
N GLU A 466 -14.36 4.86 17.14
CA GLU A 466 -14.06 6.26 17.51
C GLU A 466 -13.65 6.38 18.98
N ARG A 467 -14.36 5.69 19.87
CA ARG A 467 -14.03 5.71 21.30
C ARG A 467 -12.70 5.00 21.58
N GLN A 468 -12.43 3.85 20.93
CA GLN A 468 -11.16 3.15 21.04
C GLN A 468 -9.99 4.03 20.59
N LYS A 469 -10.14 4.71 19.45
CA LYS A 469 -9.17 5.67 18.96
C LYS A 469 -8.93 6.82 19.94
N ALA A 470 -10.00 7.39 20.50
CA ALA A 470 -9.92 8.50 21.46
C ALA A 470 -9.27 8.09 22.79
N ASN A 471 -9.43 6.85 23.24
CA ASN A 471 -8.76 6.34 24.44
C ASN A 471 -7.24 6.14 24.23
N GLY A 472 -6.80 5.91 23.00
CA GLY A 472 -5.39 5.79 22.66
C GLY A 472 -4.70 4.51 23.17
N HIS A 473 -5.42 3.53 23.74
CA HIS A 473 -4.83 2.31 24.31
C HIS A 473 -4.53 1.26 23.25
N SER A 474 -5.32 1.23 22.19
CA SER A 474 -5.10 0.41 21.01
C SER A 474 -5.68 1.09 19.77
N PHE A 475 -5.30 0.62 18.59
CA PHE A 475 -5.81 1.18 17.35
C PHE A 475 -6.13 0.08 16.33
N VAL A 476 -7.41 0.03 15.93
CA VAL A 476 -7.90 -0.68 14.75
C VAL A 476 -8.55 0.29 13.79
N SER A 477 -8.59 -0.01 12.49
CA SER A 477 -9.36 0.78 11.54
C SER A 477 -10.78 0.23 11.40
N ARG A 478 -11.64 0.96 10.68
CA ARG A 478 -12.96 0.49 10.27
C ARG A 478 -13.15 0.66 8.79
N THR A 479 -14.04 -0.12 8.21
CA THR A 479 -14.51 0.01 6.83
C THR A 479 -15.96 -0.42 6.73
N VAL A 480 -16.56 -0.25 5.54
CA VAL A 480 -17.88 -0.78 5.22
C VAL A 480 -17.71 -1.85 4.14
N LEU A 481 -18.24 -3.03 4.38
CA LEU A 481 -18.29 -4.10 3.39
C LEU A 481 -19.68 -4.16 2.79
N GLU A 482 -19.75 -4.22 1.46
CA GLU A 482 -20.99 -4.55 0.76
C GLU A 482 -21.41 -5.97 1.15
N ARG A 483 -22.65 -6.14 1.57
CA ARG A 483 -23.19 -7.44 1.98
C ARG A 483 -24.70 -7.48 1.78
N ALA A 484 -25.15 -8.34 0.91
CA ALA A 484 -26.58 -8.58 0.72
C ALA A 484 -27.22 -9.10 2.04
N PRO A 485 -28.49 -8.75 2.34
CA PRO A 485 -29.36 -7.90 1.54
C PRO A 485 -29.25 -6.38 1.85
N PHE A 486 -28.22 -5.95 2.59
CA PHE A 486 -28.10 -4.59 3.11
C PHE A 486 -27.49 -3.64 2.07
N ALA A 487 -28.30 -2.73 1.52
CA ALA A 487 -27.83 -1.71 0.59
C ALA A 487 -26.74 -0.79 1.20
N ASP A 488 -26.83 -0.49 2.50
CA ASP A 488 -25.85 0.32 3.23
C ASP A 488 -24.60 -0.49 3.65
N GLY A 489 -24.55 -1.79 3.33
CA GLY A 489 -23.48 -2.70 3.76
C GLY A 489 -23.42 -2.91 5.27
N ILE A 490 -22.30 -3.44 5.73
CA ILE A 490 -21.99 -3.67 7.14
C ILE A 490 -20.73 -2.89 7.56
N THR A 491 -20.82 -2.15 8.66
CA THR A 491 -19.64 -1.50 9.27
C THR A 491 -18.86 -2.52 10.08
N VAL A 492 -17.57 -2.66 9.77
CA VAL A 492 -16.69 -3.65 10.39
C VAL A 492 -15.42 -3.01 10.92
N LEU A 493 -14.87 -3.58 11.98
CA LEU A 493 -13.52 -3.33 12.47
C LEU A 493 -12.55 -4.11 11.58
N ARG A 494 -11.42 -3.48 11.22
CA ARG A 494 -10.43 -4.05 10.33
C ARG A 494 -9.08 -4.07 11.00
N VAL A 495 -8.43 -5.23 11.03
CA VAL A 495 -7.08 -5.42 11.59
C VAL A 495 -6.12 -5.90 10.51
N VAL A 496 -4.86 -5.49 10.66
CA VAL A 496 -3.71 -5.86 9.82
C VAL A 496 -2.65 -6.47 10.73
N LEU A 497 -2.42 -7.77 10.60
CA LEU A 497 -1.69 -8.59 11.57
C LEU A 497 -0.24 -8.83 11.12
N SER A 498 0.47 -7.76 10.79
CA SER A 498 1.84 -7.80 10.28
C SER A 498 2.86 -7.06 11.18
N ASN A 499 2.43 -6.49 12.30
CA ASN A 499 3.33 -5.85 13.24
C ASN A 499 4.11 -6.92 14.03
N VAL A 500 5.42 -6.94 13.88
CA VAL A 500 6.31 -7.95 14.48
C VAL A 500 6.35 -7.94 16.01
N HIS A 501 5.93 -6.85 16.65
CA HIS A 501 5.86 -6.73 18.11
C HIS A 501 4.50 -7.19 18.69
N THR A 502 3.51 -7.44 17.84
CA THR A 502 2.21 -7.93 18.28
C THR A 502 2.31 -9.37 18.76
N THR A 503 1.59 -9.69 19.82
CA THR A 503 1.50 -11.04 20.38
C THR A 503 0.04 -11.44 20.57
N PRO A 504 -0.28 -12.72 20.74
CA PRO A 504 -1.64 -13.18 21.09
C PRO A 504 -2.19 -12.53 22.37
N ALA A 505 -1.33 -12.14 23.32
CA ALA A 505 -1.75 -11.40 24.52
C ALA A 505 -2.29 -10.01 24.16
N HIS A 506 -1.58 -9.27 23.30
CA HIS A 506 -2.04 -7.97 22.82
C HIS A 506 -3.37 -8.06 22.07
N LEU A 507 -3.60 -9.14 21.27
CA LEU A 507 -4.88 -9.35 20.60
C LEU A 507 -6.03 -9.54 21.59
N ARG A 508 -5.82 -10.33 22.66
CA ARG A 508 -6.81 -10.50 23.73
C ARG A 508 -7.13 -9.17 24.44
N GLU A 509 -6.12 -8.36 24.73
CA GLU A 509 -6.31 -7.04 25.34
C GLU A 509 -7.13 -6.10 24.45
N ILE A 510 -6.85 -6.08 23.13
CA ILE A 510 -7.61 -5.28 22.16
C ILE A 510 -9.08 -5.69 22.11
N VAL A 511 -9.36 -6.99 22.03
CA VAL A 511 -10.74 -7.51 21.98
C VAL A 511 -11.47 -7.26 23.32
N ALA A 512 -10.77 -7.40 24.45
CA ALA A 512 -11.34 -7.10 25.77
C ALA A 512 -11.70 -5.60 25.90
N GLU A 513 -10.83 -4.69 25.44
CA GLU A 513 -11.12 -3.25 25.38
C GLU A 513 -12.35 -2.98 24.52
N GLN A 514 -12.42 -3.57 23.33
CA GLN A 514 -13.56 -3.40 22.41
C GLN A 514 -14.88 -3.89 23.02
N ARG A 515 -14.85 -5.03 23.71
CA ARG A 515 -16.03 -5.54 24.44
C ARG A 515 -16.49 -4.58 25.52
N GLN A 516 -15.57 -4.09 26.35
CA GLN A 516 -15.89 -3.14 27.41
C GLN A 516 -16.50 -1.85 26.85
N LEU A 517 -15.92 -1.31 25.77
CA LEU A 517 -16.44 -0.13 25.09
C LEU A 517 -17.81 -0.40 24.47
N GLY A 518 -17.99 -1.53 23.79
CA GLY A 518 -19.26 -1.94 23.20
C GLY A 518 -20.38 -2.03 24.24
N ALA A 519 -20.15 -2.72 25.34
CA ALA A 519 -21.11 -2.86 26.43
C ALA A 519 -21.50 -1.51 27.06
N THR A 520 -20.56 -0.55 27.14
CA THR A 520 -20.85 0.80 27.61
C THR A 520 -21.73 1.58 26.62
N LEU A 521 -21.54 1.35 25.32
CA LEU A 521 -22.26 2.05 24.26
C LEU A 521 -23.67 1.48 24.02
N GLU A 522 -23.96 0.24 24.46
CA GLU A 522 -25.30 -0.36 24.43
C GLU A 522 -26.25 0.27 25.46
N GLN A 523 -25.71 0.82 26.53
CA GLN A 523 -26.53 1.47 27.55
C GLN A 523 -27.11 2.77 27.00
N PRO A 524 -28.41 3.06 27.21
CA PRO A 524 -28.96 4.37 26.86
C PRO A 524 -28.14 5.44 27.57
N GLN A 525 -27.72 6.45 26.85
CA GLN A 525 -27.11 7.62 27.49
C GLN A 525 -28.17 8.31 28.35
N PRO A 526 -27.86 8.70 29.61
CA PRO A 526 -28.80 9.36 30.52
C PRO A 526 -29.30 10.70 29.98
#